data_f47d78d9c6057a208fa07a08eed82195
#
_entry.id   f47d78d9c6057a208fa07a08eed82195
#
_cell.length_a   1.000
_cell.length_b   1.000
_cell.length_c   1.000
_cell.angle_alpha   90.00
_cell.angle_beta   90.00
_cell.angle_gamma   90.00
#
_symmetry.space_group_name_H-M   'P 1'
#
loop_
_entity.id
_entity.type
_entity.pdbx_description
1 polymer ?
#
loop_
_entity_poly.entity_id
_entity_poly.type
_entity_poly.pdbx_seq_one_letter_code
_entity_poly.pdbx_strand_id
1 'polypeptide(L)'
;KLKVGFIYEKTPQTSEWCYAHELGRHYIDETFGSQIETVSITNVRPGIDDAKAIEKLIKEKTDLIFVTSSSMIMASLKMAIANPSVKILNCSLNTSHKYIRTYFARMFEAKFLTGIIAGAMSKSDKIGYVAGCPVFGTVANINAFAMGVKFVNPDAKVYLEWSSVKDNNIEEHFKNENITCVSDQDMITPQCSSRKFGLYN
;
A
#
# COMPACT_ATOMS: atom_id res chain seq x y z
N LYS A 1 18.93 22.65 3.02
CA LYS A 1 18.46 21.35 3.45
C LYS A 1 16.99 21.26 3.12
N LEU A 2 16.56 20.30 2.28
CA LEU A 2 15.17 20.12 1.90
C LEU A 2 14.40 19.49 3.08
N LYS A 3 13.29 20.10 3.51
CA LYS A 3 12.44 19.54 4.54
C LYS A 3 11.27 18.77 3.93
N VAL A 4 11.13 17.49 4.29
CA VAL A 4 10.13 16.58 3.71
C VAL A 4 9.21 16.07 4.82
N GLY A 5 7.91 16.30 4.68
CA GLY A 5 6.88 15.88 5.62
C GLY A 5 6.10 14.65 5.14
N PHE A 6 5.73 13.78 6.06
CA PHE A 6 4.88 12.62 5.81
C PHE A 6 3.65 12.65 6.71
N ILE A 7 2.48 12.38 6.15
CA ILE A 7 1.21 12.34 6.88
C ILE A 7 0.61 10.94 6.76
N TYR A 8 0.39 10.29 7.92
CA TYR A 8 -0.12 8.92 8.03
C TYR A 8 -1.48 8.87 8.74
N GLU A 9 -2.41 8.07 8.25
CA GLU A 9 -3.70 7.82 8.92
C GLU A 9 -3.55 7.07 10.24
N LYS A 10 -2.58 6.17 10.30
CA LYS A 10 -2.28 5.35 11.48
C LYS A 10 -0.80 5.46 11.82
N THR A 11 -0.36 4.72 12.82
CA THR A 11 1.08 4.59 13.07
C THR A 11 1.69 3.50 12.17
N PRO A 12 2.99 3.58 11.85
CA PRO A 12 3.69 2.51 11.15
C PRO A 12 3.62 1.16 11.86
N GLN A 13 3.45 1.14 13.18
CA GLN A 13 3.35 -0.07 13.99
C GLN A 13 2.00 -0.77 13.86
N THR A 14 0.94 -0.04 13.48
CA THR A 14 -0.43 -0.56 13.43
C THR A 14 -0.99 -0.69 12.01
N SER A 15 -0.23 -0.29 10.99
CA SER A 15 -0.65 -0.31 9.59
C SER A 15 0.51 -0.67 8.68
N GLU A 16 0.37 -1.76 7.94
CA GLU A 16 1.32 -2.19 6.89
C GLU A 16 1.54 -1.09 5.84
N TRP A 17 0.46 -0.40 5.47
CA TRP A 17 0.50 0.71 4.52
C TRP A 17 1.35 1.89 5.02
N CYS A 18 1.14 2.30 6.28
CA CYS A 18 1.95 3.34 6.90
C CYS A 18 3.38 2.89 7.11
N TYR A 19 3.60 1.62 7.45
CA TYR A 19 4.93 1.06 7.61
C TYR A 19 5.72 1.02 6.29
N ALA A 20 5.08 0.65 5.19
CA ALA A 20 5.72 0.69 3.87
C ALA A 20 6.19 2.10 3.50
N HIS A 21 5.37 3.12 3.78
CA HIS A 21 5.77 4.52 3.57
C HIS A 21 6.88 4.96 4.54
N GLU A 22 6.86 4.48 5.79
CA GLU A 22 7.90 4.77 6.77
C GLU A 22 9.25 4.14 6.38
N LEU A 23 9.25 2.94 5.81
CA LEU A 23 10.46 2.36 5.22
C LEU A 23 11.01 3.24 4.08
N GLY A 24 10.13 3.78 3.25
CA GLY A 24 10.52 4.75 2.21
C GLY A 24 11.10 6.03 2.81
N ARG A 25 10.53 6.55 3.90
CA ARG A 25 11.06 7.72 4.62
C ARG A 25 12.47 7.44 5.18
N HIS A 26 12.66 6.31 5.84
CA HIS A 26 13.98 5.91 6.33
C HIS A 26 15.00 5.75 5.20
N TYR A 27 14.60 5.14 4.09
CA TYR A 27 15.46 4.97 2.93
C TYR A 27 15.96 6.32 2.37
N ILE A 28 15.10 7.33 2.28
CA ILE A 28 15.56 8.65 1.82
C ILE A 28 16.42 9.37 2.86
N ASP A 29 16.16 9.20 4.16
CA ASP A 29 17.03 9.72 5.22
C ASP A 29 18.45 9.13 5.13
N GLU A 30 18.56 7.82 4.92
CA GLU A 30 19.84 7.13 4.75
C GLU A 30 20.55 7.54 3.45
N THR A 31 19.79 7.63 2.34
CA THR A 31 20.36 7.90 1.02
C THR A 31 20.85 9.34 0.87
N PHE A 32 20.08 10.31 1.36
CA PHE A 32 20.37 11.74 1.16
C PHE A 32 21.00 12.41 2.38
N GLY A 33 20.98 11.79 3.55
CA GLY A 33 21.69 12.21 4.75
C GLY A 33 21.49 13.68 5.10
N SER A 34 22.58 14.47 5.07
CA SER A 34 22.56 15.89 5.44
C SER A 34 21.81 16.80 4.47
N GLN A 35 21.45 16.32 3.27
CA GLN A 35 20.76 17.13 2.26
C GLN A 35 19.27 17.31 2.56
N ILE A 36 18.67 16.35 3.29
CA ILE A 36 17.24 16.38 3.65
C ILE A 36 17.03 16.34 5.16
N GLU A 37 15.84 16.68 5.57
CA GLU A 37 15.30 16.50 6.92
C GLU A 37 13.89 15.97 6.78
N THR A 38 13.58 14.82 7.38
CA THR A 38 12.23 14.27 7.32
C THR A 38 11.50 14.43 8.65
N VAL A 39 10.20 14.67 8.57
CA VAL A 39 9.27 14.71 9.71
C VAL A 39 8.03 13.91 9.38
N SER A 40 7.35 13.34 10.38
CA SER A 40 6.10 12.63 10.16
C SER A 40 5.03 13.02 11.18
N ILE A 41 3.76 12.97 10.75
CA ILE A 41 2.58 13.12 11.60
C ILE A 41 1.73 11.87 11.44
N THR A 42 1.46 11.18 12.54
CA THR A 42 0.67 9.94 12.57
C THR A 42 -0.71 10.15 13.15
N ASN A 43 -1.61 9.15 12.99
CA ASN A 43 -2.98 9.15 13.50
C ASN A 43 -3.83 10.32 12.99
N VAL A 44 -3.62 10.71 11.76
CA VAL A 44 -4.36 11.80 11.12
C VAL A 44 -5.65 11.25 10.52
N ARG A 45 -6.79 11.72 11.01
CA ARG A 45 -8.11 11.26 10.55
C ARG A 45 -8.53 12.01 9.30
N PRO A 46 -8.81 11.32 8.18
CA PRO A 46 -9.29 11.93 6.96
C PRO A 46 -10.58 12.74 7.18
N GLY A 47 -10.65 13.93 6.58
CA GLY A 47 -11.80 14.82 6.69
C GLY A 47 -11.97 15.52 8.05
N ILE A 48 -11.10 15.24 9.03
CA ILE A 48 -11.17 15.81 10.39
C ILE A 48 -9.88 16.57 10.72
N ASP A 49 -8.74 15.90 10.66
CA ASP A 49 -7.44 16.44 11.08
C ASP A 49 -6.48 16.70 9.93
N ASP A 50 -6.76 16.19 8.75
CA ASP A 50 -5.88 16.16 7.58
C ASP A 50 -5.46 17.57 7.12
N ALA A 51 -6.40 18.50 6.99
CA ALA A 51 -6.08 19.87 6.62
C ALA A 51 -5.19 20.57 7.68
N LYS A 52 -5.45 20.32 8.97
CA LYS A 52 -4.64 20.87 10.08
C LYS A 52 -3.24 20.29 10.12
N ALA A 53 -3.10 18.98 9.82
CA ALA A 53 -1.81 18.33 9.76
C ALA A 53 -0.94 18.89 8.61
N ILE A 54 -1.54 19.10 7.43
CA ILE A 54 -0.86 19.73 6.30
C ILE A 54 -0.47 21.16 6.65
N GLU A 55 -1.39 21.94 7.21
CA GLU A 55 -1.14 23.34 7.62
C GLU A 55 0.01 23.44 8.64
N LYS A 56 0.08 22.51 9.59
CA LYS A 56 1.17 22.43 10.57
C LYS A 56 2.52 22.29 9.88
N LEU A 57 2.66 21.33 8.94
CA LEU A 57 3.88 21.13 8.19
C LEU A 57 4.27 22.34 7.35
N ILE A 58 3.29 23.03 6.76
CA ILE A 58 3.52 24.28 6.00
C ILE A 58 4.07 25.38 6.92
N LYS A 59 3.48 25.57 8.10
CA LYS A 59 3.95 26.54 9.12
C LYS A 59 5.36 26.22 9.61
N GLU A 60 5.72 24.94 9.65
CA GLU A 60 7.07 24.46 9.98
C GLU A 60 8.06 24.55 8.81
N LYS A 61 7.68 25.25 7.72
CA LYS A 61 8.49 25.48 6.51
C LYS A 61 8.92 24.17 5.81
N THR A 62 8.00 23.23 5.73
CA THR A 62 8.20 22.00 4.95
C THR A 62 8.10 22.30 3.46
N ASP A 63 9.05 21.85 2.66
CA ASP A 63 9.12 22.10 1.21
C ASP A 63 8.28 21.11 0.39
N LEU A 64 8.26 19.85 0.85
CA LEU A 64 7.61 18.73 0.19
C LEU A 64 6.81 17.92 1.20
N ILE A 65 5.53 17.65 0.93
CA ILE A 65 4.65 16.89 1.81
C ILE A 65 4.09 15.67 1.07
N PHE A 66 4.32 14.50 1.62
CA PHE A 66 3.67 13.24 1.20
C PHE A 66 2.45 12.97 2.08
N VAL A 67 1.27 12.99 1.48
CA VAL A 67 0.02 12.58 2.12
C VAL A 67 -0.29 11.16 1.67
N THR A 68 -0.11 10.20 2.56
CA THR A 68 -0.04 8.78 2.21
C THR A 68 -1.38 8.08 2.05
N SER A 69 -2.49 8.80 2.14
CA SER A 69 -3.84 8.25 2.00
C SER A 69 -4.65 8.96 0.91
N SER A 70 -5.30 8.16 0.08
CA SER A 70 -6.24 8.64 -0.93
C SER A 70 -7.46 9.33 -0.33
N SER A 71 -7.87 8.95 0.89
CA SER A 71 -8.98 9.56 1.62
C SER A 71 -8.75 11.04 1.98
N MET A 72 -7.48 11.48 1.98
CA MET A 72 -7.08 12.87 2.27
C MET A 72 -6.90 13.74 1.02
N ILE A 73 -7.33 13.28 -0.16
CA ILE A 73 -7.07 13.97 -1.43
C ILE A 73 -7.69 15.37 -1.48
N MET A 74 -8.88 15.55 -0.92
CA MET A 74 -9.58 16.85 -0.94
C MET A 74 -8.87 17.89 -0.07
N ALA A 75 -8.41 17.50 1.12
CA ALA A 75 -7.60 18.37 1.99
C ALA A 75 -6.26 18.68 1.31
N SER A 76 -5.60 17.69 0.72
CA SER A 76 -4.34 17.87 -0.02
C SER A 76 -4.50 18.88 -1.15
N LEU A 77 -5.55 18.78 -1.96
CA LEU A 77 -5.82 19.69 -3.06
C LEU A 77 -6.10 21.11 -2.58
N LYS A 78 -6.98 21.27 -1.57
CA LYS A 78 -7.30 22.57 -0.99
C LYS A 78 -6.05 23.28 -0.46
N MET A 79 -5.21 22.55 0.28
CA MET A 79 -3.99 23.12 0.86
C MET A 79 -2.92 23.41 -0.20
N ALA A 80 -2.81 22.59 -1.26
CA ALA A 80 -1.89 22.84 -2.37
C ALA A 80 -2.27 24.09 -3.18
N ILE A 81 -3.56 24.34 -3.40
CA ILE A 81 -4.05 25.55 -4.07
C ILE A 81 -3.73 26.79 -3.23
N ALA A 82 -3.97 26.71 -1.91
CA ALA A 82 -3.74 27.82 -0.99
C ALA A 82 -2.24 28.13 -0.76
N ASN A 83 -1.36 27.14 -0.99
CA ASN A 83 0.07 27.23 -0.69
C ASN A 83 0.93 26.73 -1.87
N PRO A 84 0.94 27.43 -3.01
CA PRO A 84 1.57 26.92 -4.24
C PRO A 84 3.10 26.80 -4.18
N SER A 85 3.74 27.40 -3.18
CA SER A 85 5.19 27.25 -2.92
C SER A 85 5.57 25.90 -2.32
N VAL A 86 4.64 25.23 -1.63
CA VAL A 86 4.86 23.91 -1.04
C VAL A 86 4.41 22.84 -2.02
N LYS A 87 5.24 21.81 -2.22
CA LYS A 87 4.89 20.67 -3.08
C LYS A 87 4.15 19.63 -2.26
N ILE A 88 2.90 19.34 -2.64
CA ILE A 88 2.08 18.33 -1.98
C ILE A 88 1.84 17.17 -2.95
N LEU A 89 2.20 15.97 -2.51
CA LEU A 89 1.95 14.70 -3.20
C LEU A 89 0.94 13.90 -2.41
N ASN A 90 -0.04 13.32 -3.11
CA ASN A 90 -1.02 12.44 -2.48
C ASN A 90 -0.94 11.03 -3.06
N CYS A 91 -0.94 10.03 -2.20
CA CYS A 91 -0.95 8.62 -2.61
C CYS A 91 -2.36 8.20 -3.05
N SER A 92 -2.64 8.40 -4.33
CA SER A 92 -3.92 8.05 -4.95
C SER A 92 -3.78 7.85 -6.45
N LEU A 93 -4.77 7.21 -7.06
CA LEU A 93 -4.90 7.10 -8.51
C LEU A 93 -5.70 8.29 -9.07
N ASN A 94 -5.25 8.80 -10.22
CA ASN A 94 -6.04 9.62 -11.14
C ASN A 94 -6.62 10.95 -10.62
N THR A 95 -5.86 11.72 -9.87
CA THR A 95 -6.21 13.13 -9.70
C THR A 95 -5.20 14.00 -10.45
N SER A 96 -5.58 14.44 -11.65
CA SER A 96 -4.76 15.39 -12.40
C SER A 96 -5.15 16.81 -12.00
N HIS A 97 -4.23 17.55 -11.36
CA HIS A 97 -4.41 18.95 -11.05
C HIS A 97 -3.06 19.68 -11.08
N LYS A 98 -3.04 20.95 -11.51
CA LYS A 98 -1.78 21.67 -11.65
C LYS A 98 -1.01 21.91 -10.34
N TYR A 99 -1.69 21.89 -9.20
CA TYR A 99 -1.10 22.16 -7.89
C TYR A 99 -0.78 20.92 -7.07
N ILE A 100 -1.28 19.74 -7.45
CA ILE A 100 -1.04 18.49 -6.73
C ILE A 100 -0.52 17.41 -7.67
N ARG A 101 0.41 16.61 -7.20
CA ARG A 101 0.84 15.39 -7.87
C ARG A 101 0.30 14.18 -7.11
N THR A 102 -0.18 13.20 -7.84
CA THR A 102 -0.52 11.91 -7.26
C THR A 102 0.58 10.90 -7.56
N TYR A 103 0.77 9.96 -6.65
CA TYR A 103 1.67 8.83 -6.85
C TYR A 103 0.99 7.54 -6.37
N PHE A 104 1.28 6.45 -7.03
CA PHE A 104 0.75 5.14 -6.69
C PHE A 104 1.57 4.04 -7.37
N ALA A 105 1.95 3.02 -6.60
CA ALA A 105 2.57 1.83 -7.16
C ALA A 105 1.49 0.94 -7.80
N ARG A 106 1.59 0.70 -9.10
CA ARG A 106 0.65 -0.14 -9.86
C ARG A 106 0.92 -1.63 -9.63
N MET A 107 0.81 -2.06 -8.38
CA MET A 107 1.12 -3.43 -7.94
C MET A 107 0.29 -4.48 -8.68
N PHE A 108 -0.91 -4.14 -9.13
CA PHE A 108 -1.77 -5.03 -9.90
C PHE A 108 -1.12 -5.54 -11.20
N GLU A 109 -0.21 -4.79 -11.81
CA GLU A 109 0.54 -5.26 -12.99
C GLU A 109 1.47 -6.42 -12.63
N ALA A 110 2.22 -6.28 -11.52
CA ALA A 110 3.05 -7.36 -10.99
C ALA A 110 2.20 -8.56 -10.53
N LYS A 111 1.02 -8.30 -9.96
CA LYS A 111 0.09 -9.37 -9.54
C LYS A 111 -0.47 -10.16 -10.72
N PHE A 112 -0.70 -9.54 -11.86
CA PHE A 112 -1.07 -10.27 -13.06
C PHE A 112 0.03 -11.27 -13.47
N LEU A 113 1.30 -10.85 -13.46
CA LEU A 113 2.43 -11.73 -13.77
C LEU A 113 2.59 -12.86 -12.75
N THR A 114 2.47 -12.55 -11.46
CA THR A 114 2.52 -13.61 -10.43
C THR A 114 1.33 -14.58 -10.54
N GLY A 115 0.18 -14.10 -10.98
CA GLY A 115 -0.98 -14.93 -11.31
C GLY A 115 -0.71 -15.91 -12.46
N ILE A 116 -0.03 -15.46 -13.53
CA ILE A 116 0.42 -16.35 -14.64
C ILE A 116 1.34 -17.43 -14.08
N ILE A 117 2.32 -17.07 -13.25
CA ILE A 117 3.25 -18.04 -12.66
C ILE A 117 2.50 -19.05 -11.78
N ALA A 118 1.60 -18.57 -10.91
CA ALA A 118 0.81 -19.43 -10.04
C ALA A 118 -0.07 -20.41 -10.82
N GLY A 119 -0.75 -19.92 -11.86
CA GLY A 119 -1.60 -20.73 -12.73
C GLY A 119 -0.83 -21.82 -13.49
N ALA A 120 0.39 -21.50 -13.91
CA ALA A 120 1.27 -22.45 -14.59
C ALA A 120 1.91 -23.48 -13.63
N MET A 121 2.13 -23.11 -12.37
CA MET A 121 2.79 -23.97 -11.36
C MET A 121 1.82 -24.82 -10.55
N SER A 122 0.56 -24.44 -10.44
CA SER A 122 -0.42 -25.14 -9.63
C SER A 122 -0.73 -26.53 -10.19
N LYS A 123 -0.60 -27.54 -9.34
CA LYS A 123 -0.90 -28.95 -9.69
C LYS A 123 -2.35 -29.36 -9.39
N SER A 124 -3.03 -28.58 -8.54
CA SER A 124 -4.38 -28.91 -8.05
C SER A 124 -5.49 -28.07 -8.67
N ASP A 125 -5.17 -27.16 -9.59
CA ASP A 125 -6.08 -26.14 -10.12
C ASP A 125 -6.73 -25.26 -9.03
N LYS A 126 -6.17 -25.30 -7.82
CA LYS A 126 -6.58 -24.49 -6.67
C LYS A 126 -5.41 -23.64 -6.20
N ILE A 127 -5.63 -22.35 -6.12
CA ILE A 127 -4.59 -21.36 -5.79
C ILE A 127 -5.11 -20.48 -4.67
N GLY A 128 -4.33 -20.32 -3.61
CA GLY A 128 -4.64 -19.44 -2.50
C GLY A 128 -4.22 -17.99 -2.77
N TYR A 129 -5.00 -17.06 -2.30
CA TYR A 129 -4.65 -15.64 -2.25
C TYR A 129 -4.96 -15.09 -0.87
N VAL A 130 -3.96 -14.56 -0.18
CA VAL A 130 -4.12 -13.91 1.12
C VAL A 130 -4.08 -12.40 0.92
N ALA A 131 -5.16 -11.72 1.25
CA ALA A 131 -5.26 -10.26 1.24
C ALA A 131 -5.28 -9.70 2.66
N GLY A 132 -4.76 -8.50 2.86
CA GLY A 132 -4.75 -7.83 4.17
C GLY A 132 -6.15 -7.36 4.56
N CYS A 133 -6.61 -6.30 3.94
CA CYS A 133 -7.95 -5.74 4.14
C CYS A 133 -8.43 -5.05 2.85
N PRO A 134 -9.75 -4.86 2.67
CA PRO A 134 -10.32 -4.28 1.45
C PRO A 134 -10.11 -2.77 1.40
N VAL A 135 -8.85 -2.35 1.22
CA VAL A 135 -8.45 -0.96 1.02
C VAL A 135 -8.24 -0.66 -0.46
N PHE A 136 -8.03 0.61 -0.75
CA PHE A 136 -7.76 1.09 -2.10
C PHE A 136 -6.61 0.31 -2.79
N GLY A 137 -6.91 -0.22 -3.95
CA GLY A 137 -5.95 -1.01 -4.75
C GLY A 137 -5.94 -2.51 -4.47
N THR A 138 -6.36 -2.99 -3.29
CA THR A 138 -6.36 -4.42 -2.96
C THR A 138 -7.25 -5.23 -3.92
N VAL A 139 -8.44 -4.73 -4.22
CA VAL A 139 -9.36 -5.40 -5.15
C VAL A 139 -8.77 -5.49 -6.56
N ALA A 140 -8.06 -4.44 -7.01
CA ALA A 140 -7.37 -4.47 -8.30
C ALA A 140 -6.27 -5.53 -8.33
N ASN A 141 -5.50 -5.68 -7.23
CA ASN A 141 -4.46 -6.70 -7.10
C ASN A 141 -5.06 -8.11 -7.16
N ILE A 142 -6.14 -8.38 -6.41
CA ILE A 142 -6.84 -9.67 -6.41
C ILE A 142 -7.35 -10.02 -7.81
N ASN A 143 -8.04 -9.08 -8.46
CA ASN A 143 -8.59 -9.29 -9.80
C ASN A 143 -7.48 -9.52 -10.83
N ALA A 144 -6.41 -8.73 -10.79
CA ALA A 144 -5.28 -8.89 -11.71
C ALA A 144 -4.61 -10.26 -11.54
N PHE A 145 -4.39 -10.71 -10.31
CA PHE A 145 -3.87 -12.04 -10.03
C PHE A 145 -4.79 -13.13 -10.60
N ALA A 146 -6.09 -13.07 -10.31
CA ALA A 146 -7.05 -14.04 -10.80
C ALA A 146 -7.13 -14.06 -12.34
N MET A 147 -7.02 -12.89 -12.98
CA MET A 147 -6.94 -12.79 -14.45
C MET A 147 -5.66 -13.46 -14.98
N GLY A 148 -4.51 -13.25 -14.32
CA GLY A 148 -3.26 -13.90 -14.67
C GLY A 148 -3.34 -15.42 -14.55
N VAL A 149 -3.92 -15.94 -13.48
CA VAL A 149 -4.19 -17.37 -13.31
C VAL A 149 -5.05 -17.90 -14.46
N LYS A 150 -6.19 -17.26 -14.71
CA LYS A 150 -7.13 -17.67 -15.76
C LYS A 150 -6.55 -17.60 -17.17
N PHE A 151 -5.58 -16.73 -17.40
CA PHE A 151 -4.92 -16.60 -18.71
C PHE A 151 -4.17 -17.87 -19.14
N VAL A 152 -3.58 -18.58 -18.19
CA VAL A 152 -2.79 -19.80 -18.44
C VAL A 152 -3.49 -21.09 -18.01
N ASN A 153 -4.40 -21.02 -17.04
CA ASN A 153 -5.20 -22.13 -16.54
C ASN A 153 -6.67 -21.71 -16.37
N PRO A 154 -7.49 -21.83 -17.41
CA PRO A 154 -8.90 -21.41 -17.37
C PRO A 154 -9.75 -22.15 -16.33
N ASP A 155 -9.38 -23.36 -15.95
CA ASP A 155 -10.13 -24.20 -15.00
C ASP A 155 -9.75 -23.91 -13.54
N ALA A 156 -8.57 -23.29 -13.30
CA ALA A 156 -8.11 -22.99 -11.96
C ALA A 156 -9.05 -22.07 -11.19
N LYS A 157 -9.14 -22.28 -9.87
CA LYS A 157 -9.90 -21.46 -8.93
C LYS A 157 -8.98 -20.75 -7.96
N VAL A 158 -9.24 -19.46 -7.76
CA VAL A 158 -8.52 -18.65 -6.75
C VAL A 158 -9.38 -18.57 -5.49
N TYR A 159 -8.83 -19.05 -4.39
CA TYR A 159 -9.44 -19.03 -3.05
C TYR A 159 -8.90 -17.82 -2.29
N LEU A 160 -9.78 -16.87 -2.01
CA LEU A 160 -9.43 -15.62 -1.34
C LEU A 160 -9.65 -15.74 0.17
N GLU A 161 -8.60 -15.41 0.93
CA GLU A 161 -8.66 -15.27 2.38
C GLU A 161 -8.20 -13.89 2.83
N TRP A 162 -8.82 -13.40 3.91
CA TRP A 162 -8.52 -12.09 4.48
C TRP A 162 -7.78 -12.25 5.81
N SER A 163 -6.52 -11.84 5.86
CA SER A 163 -5.70 -11.90 7.08
C SER A 163 -6.19 -10.95 8.20
N SER A 164 -7.02 -9.97 7.86
CA SER A 164 -7.64 -9.06 8.85
C SER A 164 -8.85 -9.64 9.57
N VAL A 165 -9.38 -10.77 9.12
CA VAL A 165 -10.49 -11.46 9.80
C VAL A 165 -9.93 -12.18 11.02
N LYS A 166 -10.49 -11.85 12.21
CA LYS A 166 -10.06 -12.49 13.46
C LYS A 166 -10.41 -13.97 13.47
N ASP A 167 -9.55 -14.75 14.12
CA ASP A 167 -9.72 -16.20 14.31
C ASP A 167 -9.80 -17.00 13.01
N ASN A 168 -9.33 -16.40 11.90
CA ASN A 168 -9.25 -17.06 10.60
C ASN A 168 -7.97 -17.92 10.52
N ASN A 169 -8.13 -19.24 10.53
CA ASN A 169 -7.02 -20.16 10.34
C ASN A 169 -6.79 -20.44 8.85
N ILE A 170 -6.16 -19.47 8.17
CA ILE A 170 -5.93 -19.50 6.72
C ILE A 170 -5.13 -20.74 6.29
N GLU A 171 -4.11 -21.12 7.07
CA GLU A 171 -3.27 -22.29 6.74
C GLU A 171 -4.08 -23.59 6.80
N GLU A 172 -4.92 -23.75 7.80
CA GLU A 172 -5.79 -24.92 7.92
C GLU A 172 -6.83 -24.98 6.79
N HIS A 173 -7.43 -23.82 6.46
CA HIS A 173 -8.37 -23.76 5.35
C HIS A 173 -7.72 -24.16 4.02
N PHE A 174 -6.57 -23.59 3.69
CA PHE A 174 -5.86 -23.94 2.48
C PHE A 174 -5.41 -25.40 2.44
N LYS A 175 -5.00 -25.95 3.59
CA LYS A 175 -4.63 -27.35 3.71
C LYS A 175 -5.84 -28.27 3.47
N ASN A 176 -7.00 -27.97 4.03
CA ASN A 176 -8.23 -28.74 3.85
C ASN A 176 -8.71 -28.71 2.39
N GLU A 177 -8.51 -27.59 1.70
CA GLU A 177 -8.80 -27.46 0.27
C GLU A 177 -7.71 -28.05 -0.66
N ASN A 178 -6.62 -28.59 -0.13
CA ASN A 178 -5.46 -29.09 -0.88
C ASN A 178 -4.80 -27.98 -1.75
N ILE A 179 -4.78 -26.75 -1.24
CA ILE A 179 -4.10 -25.64 -1.89
C ILE A 179 -2.64 -25.66 -1.49
N THR A 180 -1.74 -25.75 -2.48
CA THR A 180 -0.29 -25.77 -2.27
C THR A 180 0.40 -24.52 -2.77
N CYS A 181 -0.16 -23.85 -3.79
CA CYS A 181 0.38 -22.62 -4.33
C CYS A 181 -0.39 -21.41 -3.75
N VAL A 182 0.32 -20.52 -3.08
CA VAL A 182 -0.29 -19.39 -2.35
C VAL A 182 0.40 -18.08 -2.69
N SER A 183 -0.38 -17.06 -3.08
CA SER A 183 0.06 -15.68 -3.06
C SER A 183 -0.27 -15.08 -1.70
N ASP A 184 0.75 -14.85 -0.88
CA ASP A 184 0.60 -14.25 0.44
C ASP A 184 0.60 -12.70 0.36
N GLN A 185 0.54 -12.08 1.50
CA GLN A 185 0.42 -10.63 1.66
C GLN A 185 1.50 -9.86 0.88
N ASP A 186 1.13 -8.69 0.39
CA ASP A 186 1.98 -7.85 -0.45
C ASP A 186 2.83 -6.86 0.34
N MET A 187 2.51 -6.64 1.63
CA MET A 187 3.16 -5.64 2.47
C MET A 187 3.76 -6.26 3.73
N ILE A 188 4.88 -5.70 4.16
CA ILE A 188 5.59 -6.10 5.37
C ILE A 188 4.99 -5.39 6.59
N THR A 189 4.94 -6.08 7.73
CA THR A 189 4.64 -5.48 9.04
C THR A 189 5.88 -5.46 9.93
N PRO A 190 5.98 -4.53 10.89
CA PRO A 190 7.12 -4.49 11.82
C PRO A 190 7.29 -5.76 12.65
N GLN A 191 6.17 -6.46 12.94
CA GLN A 191 6.13 -7.65 13.79
C GLN A 191 6.48 -8.94 13.04
N CYS A 192 6.61 -8.89 11.73
CA CYS A 192 6.70 -10.08 10.89
C CYS A 192 8.00 -10.12 10.09
N SER A 193 9.13 -10.35 10.78
CA SER A 193 10.46 -10.40 10.16
C SER A 193 10.72 -11.68 9.34
N SER A 194 9.96 -12.76 9.58
CA SER A 194 10.15 -14.08 8.95
C SER A 194 8.96 -14.53 8.13
N ARG A 195 8.09 -13.61 7.73
CA ARG A 195 6.87 -14.01 7.04
C ARG A 195 7.12 -14.42 5.58
N LYS A 196 6.28 -15.30 5.15
CA LYS A 196 6.10 -15.62 3.74
C LYS A 196 5.35 -14.45 3.08
N PHE A 197 5.90 -13.87 2.04
CA PHE A 197 5.19 -12.91 1.22
C PHE A 197 5.54 -13.11 -0.26
N GLY A 198 4.70 -12.61 -1.14
CA GLY A 198 4.79 -12.95 -2.54
C GLY A 198 4.17 -14.32 -2.84
N LEU A 199 4.70 -15.01 -3.83
CA LEU A 199 4.21 -16.32 -4.27
C LEU A 199 5.09 -17.45 -3.72
N TYR A 200 4.47 -18.49 -3.14
CA TYR A 200 5.18 -19.71 -2.70
C TYR A 200 4.31 -20.95 -2.87
N ASN A 201 4.99 -22.11 -2.81
CA ASN A 201 4.41 -23.43 -2.97
C ASN A 201 4.72 -24.32 -1.76
#